data_7b5d5c90d06898f1475da79cf0ed0731
#
_entry.id   7b5d5c90d06898f1475da79cf0ed0731
#
_cell.length_a   1.000
_cell.length_b   1.000
_cell.length_c   1.000
_cell.angle_alpha   90.00
_cell.angle_beta   90.00
_cell.angle_gamma   90.00
#
_symmetry.space_group_name_H-M   'P 1'
#
loop_
_entity.id
_entity.type
_entity.pdbx_description
1 polymer ?
#
loop_
_entity_poly.entity_id
_entity_poly.type
_entity_poly.pdbx_seq_one_letter_code
_entity_poly.pdbx_strand_id
1 'polypeptide(L)'
;MCALLRVSTCLTALIAVLILAPISTTVASAQDRQSPSLDLSAGWVGFADDGIVGEGMVGGAGRFYLSPRIAVGPELLYIGGENHSHTVLTGNLTFDFIAPAAERPPRVTPFLVVGGGMFQTHESFFGDNVTHTEGAFTAGGGLRAAVGDRVTVGVDARMGWEAHLRVNGVLGVRLGR
;
A
#
# COMPACT_ATOMS: atom_id res chain seq x y z
N MET A 1 18.09 12.37 28.10
CA MET A 1 18.35 12.91 26.76
C MET A 1 19.23 12.02 25.86
N CYS A 2 19.97 11.05 26.36
CA CYS A 2 20.87 10.18 25.53
C CYS A 2 20.21 8.94 24.89
N ALA A 3 19.03 8.50 25.34
CA ALA A 3 18.38 7.29 24.82
C ALA A 3 17.60 7.52 23.52
N LEU A 4 17.05 8.71 23.33
CA LEU A 4 16.28 9.08 22.13
C LEU A 4 17.14 9.24 20.87
N LEU A 5 18.40 9.62 21.00
CA LEU A 5 19.31 9.74 19.85
C LEU A 5 19.72 8.35 19.28
N ARG A 6 19.75 7.29 20.09
CA ARG A 6 20.16 5.96 19.64
C ARG A 6 19.07 5.22 18.85
N VAL A 7 17.81 5.50 19.11
CA VAL A 7 16.69 4.88 18.37
C VAL A 7 16.58 5.46 16.97
N SER A 8 16.80 6.78 16.82
CA SER A 8 16.74 7.45 15.51
C SER A 8 17.83 6.97 14.56
N THR A 9 19.04 6.71 15.05
CA THR A 9 20.16 6.22 14.21
C THR A 9 19.99 4.75 13.80
N CYS A 10 19.36 3.91 14.61
CA CYS A 10 19.07 2.54 14.21
C CYS A 10 17.97 2.45 13.15
N LEU A 11 16.96 3.33 13.23
CA LEU A 11 15.86 3.33 12.27
C LEU A 11 16.31 3.81 10.88
N THR A 12 17.16 4.86 10.83
CA THR A 12 17.75 5.34 9.56
C THR A 12 18.70 4.30 8.94
N ALA A 13 19.44 3.55 9.74
CA ALA A 13 20.31 2.48 9.24
C ALA A 13 19.50 1.31 8.67
N LEU A 14 18.37 0.96 9.28
CA LEU A 14 17.50 -0.12 8.81
C LEU A 14 16.82 0.23 7.47
N ILE A 15 16.38 1.46 7.31
CA ILE A 15 15.78 1.96 6.06
C ILE A 15 16.83 2.02 4.95
N ALA A 16 18.07 2.45 5.25
CA ALA A 16 19.16 2.49 4.29
C ALA A 16 19.59 1.10 3.82
N VAL A 17 19.57 0.10 4.69
CA VAL A 17 19.88 -1.30 4.34
C VAL A 17 18.80 -1.92 3.46
N LEU A 18 17.52 -1.57 3.65
CA LEU A 18 16.43 -2.05 2.79
C LEU A 18 16.50 -1.44 1.37
N ILE A 19 17.04 -0.22 1.24
CA ILE A 19 17.14 0.47 -0.05
C ILE A 19 18.40 0.05 -0.82
N LEU A 20 19.47 -0.36 -0.10
CA LEU A 20 20.78 -0.70 -0.66
C LEU A 20 21.02 -2.21 -0.78
N ALA A 21 20.08 -3.07 -0.42
CA ALA A 21 20.20 -4.49 -0.72
C ALA A 21 20.29 -4.64 -2.25
N PRO A 22 21.46 -5.02 -2.83
CA PRO A 22 21.53 -5.28 -4.24
C PRO A 22 20.55 -6.43 -4.49
N ILE A 23 19.53 -6.16 -5.29
CA ILE A 23 18.68 -7.20 -5.86
C ILE A 23 19.60 -8.01 -6.75
N SER A 24 20.36 -8.92 -6.16
CA SER A 24 21.05 -9.97 -6.89
C SER A 24 19.97 -10.89 -7.43
N THR A 25 19.32 -10.45 -8.48
CA THR A 25 18.42 -11.28 -9.26
C THR A 25 19.27 -12.35 -9.91
N THR A 26 19.35 -13.51 -9.28
CA THR A 26 19.63 -14.73 -10.03
C THR A 26 18.62 -14.75 -11.17
N VAL A 27 19.13 -14.72 -12.39
CA VAL A 27 18.38 -14.83 -13.64
C VAL A 27 17.82 -16.26 -13.71
N ALA A 28 16.81 -16.53 -12.90
CA ALA A 28 15.99 -17.72 -13.00
C ALA A 28 14.78 -17.35 -13.84
N SER A 29 14.77 -17.76 -15.08
CA SER A 29 13.68 -17.76 -16.06
C SER A 29 12.84 -16.48 -16.09
N ALA A 30 13.24 -15.54 -16.93
CA ALA A 30 12.55 -14.27 -17.18
C ALA A 30 11.19 -14.43 -17.88
N GLN A 31 10.69 -15.65 -18.04
CA GLN A 31 9.62 -15.97 -18.99
C GLN A 31 8.19 -15.85 -18.45
N ASP A 32 7.97 -15.76 -17.12
CA ASP A 32 6.60 -15.74 -16.55
C ASP A 32 6.36 -14.67 -15.47
N ARG A 33 7.25 -13.71 -15.30
CA ARG A 33 7.03 -12.62 -14.32
C ARG A 33 6.17 -11.54 -14.92
N GLN A 34 5.06 -11.21 -14.22
CA GLN A 34 4.31 -10.02 -14.55
C GLN A 34 5.18 -8.77 -14.42
N SER A 35 4.99 -7.81 -15.33
CA SER A 35 5.64 -6.50 -15.22
C SER A 35 5.22 -5.79 -13.94
N PRO A 36 6.11 -5.04 -13.30
CA PRO A 36 5.76 -4.18 -12.18
C PRO A 36 4.61 -3.22 -12.54
N SER A 37 3.83 -2.81 -11.56
CA SER A 37 2.79 -1.81 -11.77
C SER A 37 2.87 -0.69 -10.74
N LEU A 38 2.41 0.49 -11.15
CA LEU A 38 2.10 1.60 -10.28
C LEU A 38 0.59 1.76 -10.21
N ASP A 39 0.07 1.92 -9.01
CA ASP A 39 -1.34 2.07 -8.74
C ASP A 39 -1.61 3.43 -8.10
N LEU A 40 -2.64 4.11 -8.54
CA LEU A 40 -3.23 5.27 -7.88
C LEU A 40 -4.54 4.83 -7.27
N SER A 41 -4.83 5.29 -6.07
CA SER A 41 -6.06 4.96 -5.35
C SER A 41 -6.73 6.21 -4.83
N ALA A 42 -8.07 6.18 -4.83
CA ALA A 42 -8.89 7.18 -4.17
C ALA A 42 -10.11 6.49 -3.57
N GLY A 43 -10.57 6.95 -2.42
CA GLY A 43 -11.68 6.30 -1.76
C GLY A 43 -12.05 6.95 -0.44
N TRP A 44 -12.63 6.14 0.39
CA TRP A 44 -13.15 6.50 1.69
C TRP A 44 -12.60 5.57 2.76
N VAL A 45 -12.33 6.14 3.93
CA VAL A 45 -11.98 5.41 5.15
C VAL A 45 -12.96 5.80 6.26
N GLY A 46 -13.43 4.83 7.01
CA GLY A 46 -14.24 5.02 8.21
C GLY A 46 -13.52 4.46 9.41
N PHE A 47 -13.36 5.27 10.44
CA PHE A 47 -12.82 4.88 11.74
C PHE A 47 -13.98 4.56 12.68
N ALA A 48 -13.88 3.43 13.39
CA ALA A 48 -14.82 3.04 14.43
C ALA A 48 -14.28 3.57 15.77
N ASP A 49 -14.65 4.80 16.09
CA ASP A 49 -14.44 5.41 17.39
C ASP A 49 -15.82 5.56 18.06
N ASP A 50 -16.11 6.56 18.88
CA ASP A 50 -17.44 6.81 19.47
C ASP A 50 -18.57 7.05 18.44
N GLY A 51 -18.35 6.65 17.20
CA GLY A 51 -19.19 6.71 16.01
C GLY A 51 -18.40 6.29 14.78
N ILE A 52 -18.96 6.42 13.58
CA ILE A 52 -18.21 6.24 12.33
C ILE A 52 -17.83 7.62 11.79
N VAL A 53 -16.54 7.96 11.91
CA VAL A 53 -15.99 9.16 11.28
C VAL A 53 -15.49 8.76 9.89
N GLY A 54 -16.08 9.35 8.86
CA GLY A 54 -15.76 9.05 7.46
C GLY A 54 -14.91 10.13 6.83
N GLU A 55 -13.79 9.75 6.21
CA GLU A 55 -12.83 10.66 5.60
C GLU A 55 -12.48 10.25 4.17
N GLY A 56 -12.14 11.24 3.35
CA GLY A 56 -11.62 11.01 2.02
C GLY A 56 -10.15 10.60 2.04
N MET A 57 -9.77 9.72 1.12
CA MET A 57 -8.38 9.31 0.99
C MET A 57 -7.91 9.25 -0.46
N VAL A 58 -6.63 9.51 -0.64
CA VAL A 58 -5.91 9.33 -1.91
C VAL A 58 -4.57 8.67 -1.65
N GLY A 59 -4.04 7.94 -2.62
CA GLY A 59 -2.75 7.31 -2.44
C GLY A 59 -2.16 6.70 -3.68
N GLY A 60 -0.99 6.09 -3.50
CA GLY A 60 -0.28 5.37 -4.55
C GLY A 60 0.44 4.15 -4.00
N ALA A 61 0.57 3.12 -4.83
CA ALA A 61 1.27 1.91 -4.49
C ALA A 61 2.12 1.39 -5.66
N GLY A 62 3.23 0.75 -5.32
CA GLY A 62 4.00 -0.05 -6.27
C GLY A 62 3.70 -1.53 -6.07
N ARG A 63 3.69 -2.31 -7.15
CA ARG A 63 3.63 -3.78 -7.07
C ARG A 63 4.75 -4.40 -7.89
N PHE A 64 5.52 -5.26 -7.24
CA PHE A 64 6.63 -6.01 -7.82
C PHE A 64 6.31 -7.49 -7.67
N TYR A 65 6.13 -8.19 -8.77
CA TYR A 65 5.75 -9.59 -8.76
C TYR A 65 6.95 -10.49 -8.48
N LEU A 66 6.88 -11.23 -7.39
CA LEU A 66 7.84 -12.27 -7.01
C LEU A 66 7.54 -13.59 -7.73
N SER A 67 6.27 -13.83 -7.99
CA SER A 67 5.76 -14.99 -8.73
C SER A 67 4.51 -14.57 -9.52
N PRO A 68 3.93 -15.42 -10.38
CA PRO A 68 2.71 -15.10 -11.12
C PRO A 68 1.50 -14.72 -10.24
N ARG A 69 1.53 -15.09 -8.94
CA ARG A 69 0.42 -14.83 -8.01
C ARG A 69 0.78 -13.98 -6.81
N ILE A 70 2.06 -13.75 -6.58
CA ILE A 70 2.54 -13.05 -5.38
C ILE A 70 3.25 -11.78 -5.77
N ALA A 71 2.80 -10.66 -5.24
CA ALA A 71 3.47 -9.37 -5.40
C ALA A 71 3.73 -8.72 -4.05
N VAL A 72 4.79 -7.93 -4.00
CA VAL A 72 5.13 -7.08 -2.85
C VAL A 72 5.29 -5.64 -3.31
N GLY A 73 5.09 -4.70 -2.41
CA GLY A 73 5.40 -3.31 -2.72
C GLY A 73 4.96 -2.31 -1.67
N PRO A 74 5.49 -1.08 -1.75
CA PRO A 74 5.11 0.01 -0.87
C PRO A 74 3.75 0.59 -1.24
N GLU A 75 3.07 1.15 -0.27
CA GLU A 75 1.86 1.95 -0.43
C GLU A 75 1.97 3.19 0.46
N LEU A 76 1.65 4.34 -0.08
CA LEU A 76 1.55 5.61 0.62
C LEU A 76 0.13 6.13 0.46
N LEU A 77 -0.52 6.46 1.57
CA LEU A 77 -1.86 7.03 1.60
C LEU A 77 -1.85 8.35 2.36
N TYR A 78 -2.67 9.25 1.90
CA TYR A 78 -3.04 10.47 2.59
C TYR A 78 -4.55 10.45 2.84
N ILE A 79 -4.93 10.68 4.10
CA ILE A 79 -6.31 10.71 4.56
C ILE A 79 -6.55 12.12 5.10
N GLY A 80 -7.58 12.80 4.61
CA GLY A 80 -7.88 14.18 4.99
C GLY A 80 -9.19 14.29 5.73
N GLY A 81 -9.13 14.82 6.96
CA GLY A 81 -10.27 15.23 7.77
C GLY A 81 -10.34 16.76 7.92
N GLU A 82 -11.34 17.29 8.63
CA GLU A 82 -11.57 18.74 8.75
C GLU A 82 -10.45 19.50 9.49
N ASN A 83 -9.88 18.92 10.56
CA ASN A 83 -8.83 19.56 11.37
C ASN A 83 -7.61 18.66 11.61
N HIS A 84 -7.55 17.52 10.97
CA HIS A 84 -6.46 16.57 11.10
C HIS A 84 -6.19 15.89 9.76
N SER A 85 -5.04 15.30 9.64
CA SER A 85 -4.69 14.49 8.48
C SER A 85 -3.84 13.32 8.90
N HIS A 86 -3.95 12.24 8.12
CA HIS A 86 -3.16 11.05 8.38
C HIS A 86 -2.34 10.68 7.14
N THR A 87 -1.12 10.25 7.41
CA THR A 87 -0.23 9.68 6.39
C THR A 87 0.07 8.25 6.78
N VAL A 88 -0.22 7.32 5.87
CA VAL A 88 0.00 5.88 6.09
C VAL A 88 1.03 5.37 5.08
N LEU A 89 2.11 4.78 5.59
CA LEU A 89 3.13 4.13 4.78
C LEU A 89 3.19 2.66 5.14
N THR A 90 2.87 1.78 4.19
CA THR A 90 2.88 0.32 4.40
C THR A 90 3.69 -0.40 3.33
N GLY A 91 4.27 -1.54 3.71
CA GLY A 91 4.71 -2.58 2.79
C GLY A 91 3.63 -3.63 2.66
N ASN A 92 3.20 -3.94 1.45
CA ASN A 92 2.10 -4.86 1.16
C ASN A 92 2.59 -6.16 0.52
N LEU A 93 1.98 -7.26 0.92
CA LEU A 93 2.03 -8.55 0.25
C LEU A 93 0.66 -8.82 -0.37
N THR A 94 0.63 -9.04 -1.69
CA THR A 94 -0.61 -9.31 -2.44
C THR A 94 -0.57 -10.72 -3.00
N PHE A 95 -1.69 -11.43 -2.91
CA PHE A 95 -1.91 -12.74 -3.51
C PHE A 95 -3.06 -12.68 -4.51
N ASP A 96 -2.76 -12.96 -5.78
CA ASP A 96 -3.72 -13.02 -6.87
C ASP A 96 -4.25 -14.46 -7.01
N PHE A 97 -5.57 -14.65 -6.94
CA PHE A 97 -6.18 -15.99 -7.05
C PHE A 97 -6.04 -16.60 -8.45
N ILE A 98 -6.00 -15.75 -9.47
CA ILE A 98 -5.85 -16.16 -10.85
C ILE A 98 -4.49 -15.67 -11.35
N ALA A 99 -3.60 -16.61 -11.67
CA ALA A 99 -2.35 -16.26 -12.34
C ALA A 99 -2.68 -15.79 -13.77
N PRO A 100 -2.15 -14.63 -14.20
CA PRO A 100 -2.29 -14.22 -15.59
C PRO A 100 -1.54 -15.24 -16.47
N ALA A 101 -2.22 -15.70 -17.50
CA ALA A 101 -1.55 -16.41 -18.58
C ALA A 101 -0.72 -15.39 -19.39
N ALA A 102 0.48 -15.76 -19.83
CA ALA A 102 1.40 -14.88 -20.53
C ALA A 102 0.77 -14.24 -21.79
N GLU A 103 -0.16 -14.93 -22.44
CA GLU A 103 -0.80 -14.47 -23.68
C GLU A 103 -2.13 -13.72 -23.49
N ARG A 104 -2.80 -13.90 -22.35
CA ARG A 104 -4.08 -13.22 -22.05
C ARG A 104 -4.20 -12.97 -20.56
N PRO A 105 -4.04 -11.71 -20.10
CA PRO A 105 -4.37 -11.38 -18.72
C PRO A 105 -5.84 -11.69 -18.46
N PRO A 106 -6.18 -12.30 -17.31
CA PRO A 106 -7.56 -12.54 -16.95
C PRO A 106 -8.31 -11.20 -16.93
N ARG A 107 -9.54 -11.19 -17.45
CA ARG A 107 -10.34 -9.97 -17.47
C ARG A 107 -10.56 -9.39 -16.08
N VAL A 108 -10.75 -10.27 -15.10
CA VAL A 108 -10.93 -9.91 -13.69
C VAL A 108 -10.06 -10.83 -12.83
N THR A 109 -9.32 -10.23 -11.89
CA THR A 109 -8.46 -10.96 -10.94
C THR A 109 -8.87 -10.59 -9.51
N PRO A 110 -9.48 -11.53 -8.77
CA PRO A 110 -9.63 -11.40 -7.33
C PRO A 110 -8.26 -11.47 -6.64
N PHE A 111 -8.08 -10.69 -5.57
CA PHE A 111 -6.84 -10.72 -4.80
C PHE A 111 -7.08 -10.52 -3.30
N LEU A 112 -6.13 -11.00 -2.51
CA LEU A 112 -5.98 -10.66 -1.10
C LEU A 112 -4.74 -9.80 -0.92
N VAL A 113 -4.75 -8.98 0.12
CA VAL A 113 -3.61 -8.15 0.48
C VAL A 113 -3.50 -8.06 2.00
N VAL A 114 -2.26 -8.13 2.48
CA VAL A 114 -1.90 -7.84 3.86
C VAL A 114 -0.75 -6.85 3.85
N GLY A 115 -0.75 -5.92 4.77
CA GLY A 115 0.27 -4.88 4.84
C GLY A 115 0.64 -4.53 6.28
N GLY A 116 1.85 -4.03 6.45
CA GLY A 116 2.34 -3.51 7.71
C GLY A 116 3.25 -2.31 7.51
N GLY A 117 3.26 -1.39 8.46
CA GLY A 117 4.03 -0.16 8.35
C GLY A 117 3.78 0.82 9.46
N MET A 118 3.64 2.09 9.12
CA MET A 118 3.43 3.18 10.06
C MET A 118 2.22 4.03 9.66
N PHE A 119 1.57 4.55 10.68
CA PHE A 119 0.47 5.50 10.60
C PHE A 119 0.90 6.77 11.33
N GLN A 120 0.81 7.92 10.70
CA GLN A 120 1.20 9.19 11.26
C GLN A 120 0.01 10.14 11.23
N THR A 121 -0.38 10.62 12.41
CA THR A 121 -1.44 11.61 12.60
C THR A 121 -0.81 12.99 12.77
N HIS A 122 -1.36 13.96 12.08
CA HIS A 122 -1.05 15.39 12.22
C HIS A 122 -2.30 16.11 12.69
N GLU A 123 -2.22 16.69 13.88
CA GLU A 123 -3.27 17.51 14.47
C GLU A 123 -2.81 18.95 14.62
N SER A 124 -3.65 19.90 14.24
CA SER A 124 -3.41 21.32 14.45
C SER A 124 -4.41 21.84 15.46
N PHE A 125 -3.93 22.18 16.67
CA PHE A 125 -4.77 22.71 17.74
C PHE A 125 -4.19 24.03 18.26
N PHE A 126 -4.92 25.14 18.10
CA PHE A 126 -4.55 26.50 18.55
C PHE A 126 -3.13 26.98 18.18
N GLY A 127 -2.59 26.54 17.04
CA GLY A 127 -1.27 26.94 16.56
C GLY A 127 -0.13 26.01 16.95
N ASP A 128 -0.38 24.99 17.76
CA ASP A 128 0.56 23.91 18.02
C ASP A 128 0.28 22.74 17.07
N ASN A 129 1.32 22.23 16.43
CA ASN A 129 1.27 21.05 15.59
C ASN A 129 1.76 19.84 16.39
N VAL A 130 0.89 18.88 16.61
CA VAL A 130 1.23 17.62 17.27
C VAL A 130 1.29 16.54 16.19
N THR A 131 2.37 15.77 16.18
CA THR A 131 2.54 14.63 15.31
C THR A 131 2.71 13.37 16.15
N HIS A 132 1.84 12.39 15.91
CA HIS A 132 1.91 11.09 16.54
C HIS A 132 2.15 10.01 15.49
N THR A 133 3.01 9.03 15.81
CA THR A 133 3.35 7.95 14.86
C THR A 133 3.19 6.60 15.56
N GLU A 134 2.44 5.73 14.94
CA GLU A 134 2.14 4.38 15.43
C GLU A 134 2.45 3.31 14.37
N GLY A 135 2.55 2.06 14.83
CA GLY A 135 2.58 0.91 13.94
C GLY A 135 1.21 0.67 13.32
N ALA A 136 1.18 0.34 12.02
CA ALA A 136 -0.07 0.03 11.32
C ALA A 136 -0.01 -1.34 10.68
N PHE A 137 -1.14 -2.02 10.64
CA PHE A 137 -1.33 -3.18 9.77
C PHE A 137 -2.66 -3.07 9.03
N THR A 138 -2.74 -3.67 7.86
CA THR A 138 -3.97 -3.76 7.08
C THR A 138 -4.13 -5.13 6.46
N ALA A 139 -5.37 -5.59 6.34
CA ALA A 139 -5.70 -6.82 5.63
C ALA A 139 -7.01 -6.65 4.88
N GLY A 140 -7.12 -7.25 3.72
CA GLY A 140 -8.33 -7.18 2.92
C GLY A 140 -8.16 -7.81 1.56
N GLY A 141 -8.96 -7.34 0.61
CA GLY A 141 -8.92 -7.86 -0.75
C GLY A 141 -9.77 -7.04 -1.70
N GLY A 142 -9.77 -7.46 -2.94
CA GLY A 142 -10.49 -6.74 -3.97
C GLY A 142 -10.55 -7.46 -5.30
N LEU A 143 -10.96 -6.71 -6.29
CA LEU A 143 -11.05 -7.15 -7.68
C LEU A 143 -10.29 -6.18 -8.56
N ARG A 144 -9.55 -6.70 -9.53
CA ARG A 144 -8.89 -5.94 -10.59
C ARG A 144 -9.36 -6.41 -11.95
N ALA A 145 -9.61 -5.47 -12.85
CA ALA A 145 -9.94 -5.74 -14.24
C ALA A 145 -8.89 -5.11 -15.15
N ALA A 146 -8.40 -5.86 -16.14
CA ALA A 146 -7.54 -5.33 -17.17
C ALA A 146 -8.36 -4.56 -18.21
N VAL A 147 -7.96 -3.30 -18.47
CA VAL A 147 -8.52 -2.43 -19.50
C VAL A 147 -7.43 -2.21 -20.55
N GLY A 148 -7.36 -3.10 -21.54
CA GLY A 148 -6.25 -3.14 -22.49
C GLY A 148 -4.98 -3.77 -21.89
N ASP A 149 -3.83 -3.50 -22.53
CA ASP A 149 -2.58 -4.20 -22.24
C ASP A 149 -1.83 -3.66 -21.02
N ARG A 150 -2.04 -2.40 -20.68
CA ARG A 150 -1.24 -1.71 -19.66
C ARG A 150 -2.04 -1.16 -18.48
N VAL A 151 -3.33 -0.95 -18.65
CA VAL A 151 -4.18 -0.29 -17.65
C VAL A 151 -5.00 -1.34 -16.92
N THR A 152 -5.08 -1.19 -15.60
CA THR A 152 -5.99 -1.96 -14.75
C THR A 152 -6.85 -1.01 -13.95
N VAL A 153 -8.12 -1.37 -13.77
CA VAL A 153 -9.02 -0.69 -12.84
C VAL A 153 -9.44 -1.69 -11.78
N GLY A 154 -9.70 -1.23 -10.59
CA GLY A 154 -10.06 -2.13 -9.51
C GLY A 154 -10.76 -1.44 -8.36
N VAL A 155 -11.21 -2.27 -7.45
CA VAL A 155 -11.73 -1.85 -6.15
C VAL A 155 -11.11 -2.75 -5.09
N ASP A 156 -10.80 -2.18 -3.94
CA ASP A 156 -10.40 -2.94 -2.76
C ASP A 156 -11.12 -2.46 -1.50
N ALA A 157 -11.28 -3.37 -0.56
CA ALA A 157 -11.76 -3.09 0.78
C ALA A 157 -10.78 -3.72 1.78
N ARG A 158 -10.35 -2.92 2.76
CA ARG A 158 -9.39 -3.37 3.78
C ARG A 158 -9.81 -2.91 5.16
N MET A 159 -9.47 -3.72 6.13
CA MET A 159 -9.58 -3.41 7.54
C MET A 159 -8.16 -3.30 8.12
N GLY A 160 -7.98 -2.53 9.16
CA GLY A 160 -6.66 -2.35 9.75
C GLY A 160 -6.67 -1.91 11.19
N TRP A 161 -5.51 -1.44 11.62
CA TRP A 161 -5.27 -0.87 12.92
C TRP A 161 -6.26 0.25 13.22
N GLU A 162 -6.61 0.46 14.49
CA GLU A 162 -7.65 1.40 14.94
C GLU A 162 -9.07 1.10 14.40
N ALA A 163 -9.36 -0.18 14.16
CA ALA A 163 -10.66 -0.65 13.69
C ALA A 163 -11.24 0.21 12.54
N HIS A 164 -10.40 0.54 11.55
CA HIS A 164 -10.85 1.27 10.38
C HIS A 164 -11.22 0.32 9.23
N LEU A 165 -12.20 0.73 8.46
CA LEU A 165 -12.56 0.13 7.18
C LEU A 165 -12.30 1.15 6.08
N ARG A 166 -11.53 0.76 5.05
CA ARG A 166 -11.34 1.58 3.85
C ARG A 166 -11.88 0.88 2.61
N VAL A 167 -12.42 1.67 1.68
CA VAL A 167 -12.88 1.21 0.37
C VAL A 167 -12.35 2.15 -0.70
N ASN A 168 -11.62 1.61 -1.68
CA ASN A 168 -10.92 2.37 -2.69
C ASN A 168 -11.29 1.94 -4.10
N GLY A 169 -11.36 2.91 -5.01
CA GLY A 169 -11.13 2.70 -6.42
C GLY A 169 -9.63 2.77 -6.73
N VAL A 170 -9.15 1.89 -7.59
CA VAL A 170 -7.73 1.79 -7.95
C VAL A 170 -7.57 1.86 -9.46
N LEU A 171 -6.64 2.70 -9.92
CA LEU A 171 -6.18 2.78 -11.29
C LEU A 171 -4.72 2.36 -11.36
N GLY A 172 -4.42 1.25 -12.03
CA GLY A 172 -3.07 0.72 -12.13
C GLY A 172 -2.51 0.84 -13.56
N VAL A 173 -1.20 1.08 -13.64
CA VAL A 173 -0.46 1.09 -14.91
C VAL A 173 0.71 0.12 -14.81
N ARG A 174 0.78 -0.84 -15.72
CA ARG A 174 1.91 -1.78 -15.85
C ARG A 174 3.11 -1.08 -16.45
N LEU A 175 4.28 -1.29 -15.84
CA LEU A 175 5.56 -0.75 -16.26
C LEU A 175 6.30 -1.82 -17.07
N GLY A 176 6.57 -1.54 -18.33
CA GLY A 176 7.26 -2.46 -19.22
C GLY A 176 6.35 -3.04 -20.32
N ARG A 177 7.01 -3.66 -21.30
CA ARG A 177 6.38 -4.39 -22.42
C ARG A 177 6.29 -5.86 -22.08
#